data_c88d2ba06e8ffcd67c56d86c564c783a
#
_entry.id   c88d2ba06e8ffcd67c56d86c564c783a
#
_cell.length_a   1.000
_cell.length_b   1.000
_cell.length_c   1.000
_cell.angle_alpha   90.00
_cell.angle_beta   90.00
_cell.angle_gamma   90.00
#
_symmetry.space_group_name_H-M   'P 1'
#
loop_
_entity.id
_entity.type
_entity.pdbx_description
1 polymer ?
#
loop_
_entity_poly.entity_id
_entity_poly.type
_entity_poly.pdbx_seq_one_letter_code
_entity_poly.pdbx_strand_id
1 'polypeptide(L)'
;STAVRDAQQRSGVAGPINALTIDVEDYFQVSALAWYIRRDEWDTRECRVEANVDRILGLLSEHGTQATFFTLGWVAERYPEMVRRIVAQGHELASHGHGHERASDLDAAAFRADVTRAKAILEDTAGVPVHG
;
A
#
# COMPACT_ATOMS: atom_id res chain seq x y z
N SER A 1 14.97 -0.19 -4.13
CA SER A 1 14.72 1.20 -3.78
C SER A 1 15.98 1.83 -3.16
N THR A 2 16.04 3.14 -3.12
CA THR A 2 17.18 3.90 -2.58
C THR A 2 17.40 3.58 -1.10
N ALA A 3 16.35 3.41 -0.32
CA ALA A 3 16.41 3.09 1.11
C ALA A 3 17.08 1.74 1.38
N VAL A 4 16.82 0.73 0.56
CA VAL A 4 17.43 -0.60 0.69
C VAL A 4 18.92 -0.55 0.36
N ARG A 5 19.32 0.23 -0.66
CA ARG A 5 20.73 0.43 -1.03
C ARG A 5 21.51 1.18 0.04
N ASP A 6 20.92 2.21 0.64
CA ASP A 6 21.54 2.99 1.70
C ASP A 6 21.76 2.16 2.98
N ALA A 7 20.82 1.29 3.33
CA ALA A 7 20.97 0.39 4.46
C ALA A 7 22.13 -0.60 4.27
N GLN A 8 22.32 -1.07 3.04
CA GLN A 8 23.39 -2.00 2.70
C GLN A 8 24.79 -1.35 2.69
N GLN A 9 24.88 -0.09 2.26
CA GLN A 9 26.14 0.65 2.27
C GLN A 9 26.65 0.96 3.68
N ARG A 10 25.76 1.00 4.67
CA ARG A 10 26.11 1.29 6.07
C ARG A 10 26.61 0.07 6.85
N SER A 11 26.26 -1.15 6.43
CA SER A 11 26.55 -2.36 7.22
C SER A 11 27.83 -3.09 6.84
N GLY A 12 28.42 -2.83 5.67
CA GLY A 12 29.66 -3.47 5.22
C GLY A 12 29.62 -5.01 5.13
N VAL A 13 28.44 -5.61 5.32
CA VAL A 13 28.24 -7.06 5.32
C VAL A 13 27.45 -7.45 4.07
N ALA A 14 28.06 -8.24 3.19
CA ALA A 14 27.41 -8.85 2.04
C ALA A 14 26.48 -9.97 2.54
N GLY A 15 25.23 -9.61 2.91
CA GLY A 15 24.18 -10.55 3.28
C GLY A 15 23.00 -10.53 2.30
N PRO A 16 22.04 -11.48 2.41
CA PRO A 16 20.85 -11.46 1.58
C PRO A 16 20.03 -10.20 1.84
N ILE A 17 19.56 -9.56 0.76
CA ILE A 17 18.62 -8.44 0.86
C ILE A 17 17.23 -9.02 1.03
N ASN A 18 16.61 -8.75 2.18
CA ASN A 18 15.22 -9.11 2.42
C ASN A 18 14.34 -7.88 2.20
N ALA A 19 13.29 -8.04 1.40
CA ALA A 19 12.27 -7.03 1.22
C ALA A 19 11.02 -7.44 2.02
N LEU A 20 10.53 -6.55 2.87
CA LEU A 20 9.25 -6.71 3.55
C LEU A 20 8.21 -5.88 2.82
N THR A 21 7.15 -6.54 2.37
CA THR A 21 6.02 -5.89 1.70
C THR A 21 4.74 -6.10 2.49
N ILE A 22 3.89 -5.10 2.48
CA ILE A 22 2.61 -5.11 3.20
C ILE A 22 1.54 -4.59 2.24
N ASP A 23 0.49 -5.37 2.04
CA ASP A 23 -0.67 -4.96 1.27
C ASP A 23 -1.64 -4.21 2.19
N VAL A 24 -1.93 -2.96 1.84
CA VAL A 24 -2.82 -2.09 2.60
C VAL A 24 -4.21 -2.15 2.00
N GLU A 25 -4.98 -3.11 2.49
CA GLU A 25 -6.35 -3.37 2.09
C GLU A 25 -7.16 -3.91 3.28
N ASP A 26 -8.47 -3.85 3.20
CA ASP A 26 -9.33 -4.44 4.22
C ASP A 26 -9.81 -5.85 3.79
N TYR A 27 -10.32 -6.63 4.74
CA TYR A 27 -10.76 -8.01 4.51
C TYR A 27 -11.80 -8.14 3.39
N PHE A 28 -12.66 -7.16 3.22
CA PHE A 28 -13.72 -7.19 2.21
C PHE A 28 -13.23 -6.88 0.80
N GLN A 29 -11.97 -6.45 0.64
CA GLN A 29 -11.37 -6.09 -0.65
C GLN A 29 -10.64 -7.26 -1.31
N VAL A 30 -10.38 -8.34 -0.59
CA VAL A 30 -9.68 -9.50 -1.13
C VAL A 30 -10.51 -10.24 -2.17
N SER A 31 -9.87 -10.65 -3.26
CA SER A 31 -10.54 -11.34 -4.37
C SER A 31 -11.29 -12.61 -3.98
N ALA A 32 -10.82 -13.30 -2.95
CA ALA A 32 -11.47 -14.53 -2.45
C ALA A 32 -12.88 -14.28 -1.91
N LEU A 33 -13.19 -13.07 -1.45
CA LEU A 33 -14.49 -12.69 -0.92
C LEU A 33 -15.37 -11.94 -1.92
N ALA A 34 -14.90 -11.71 -3.15
CA ALA A 34 -15.62 -10.93 -4.16
C ALA A 34 -16.99 -11.49 -4.52
N TRP A 35 -17.20 -12.82 -4.37
CA TRP A 35 -18.49 -13.47 -4.58
C TRP A 35 -19.50 -13.25 -3.47
N TYR A 36 -19.03 -12.92 -2.26
CA TYR A 36 -19.85 -12.76 -1.06
C TYR A 36 -20.06 -11.32 -0.65
N ILE A 37 -19.13 -10.45 -1.01
CA ILE A 37 -19.12 -9.02 -0.63
C ILE A 37 -19.06 -8.20 -1.91
N ARG A 38 -20.15 -7.48 -2.20
CA ARG A 38 -20.23 -6.62 -3.38
C ARG A 38 -19.46 -5.32 -3.14
N ARG A 39 -18.93 -4.74 -4.22
CA ARG A 39 -18.18 -3.48 -4.15
C ARG A 39 -19.03 -2.32 -3.63
N ASP A 40 -20.31 -2.29 -3.93
CA ASP A 40 -21.24 -1.26 -3.44
C ASP A 40 -21.52 -1.35 -1.92
N GLU A 41 -21.14 -2.47 -1.29
CA GLU A 41 -21.22 -2.66 0.16
C GLU A 41 -19.98 -2.17 0.92
N TRP A 42 -18.89 -1.84 0.25
CA TRP A 42 -17.63 -1.45 0.88
C TRP A 42 -17.79 -0.21 1.78
N ASP A 43 -18.63 0.74 1.37
CA ASP A 43 -18.87 1.96 2.14
C ASP A 43 -19.59 1.72 3.47
N THR A 44 -20.29 0.61 3.59
CA THR A 44 -21.07 0.24 4.78
C THR A 44 -20.35 -0.76 5.69
N ARG A 45 -19.22 -1.32 5.23
CA ARG A 45 -18.44 -2.27 6.00
C ARG A 45 -17.55 -1.58 7.03
N GLU A 46 -17.38 -2.21 8.19
CA GLU A 46 -16.41 -1.76 9.18
C GLU A 46 -14.99 -1.91 8.65
N CYS A 47 -14.26 -0.79 8.61
CA CYS A 47 -12.87 -0.78 8.16
C CYS A 47 -11.92 -1.01 9.33
N ARG A 48 -11.02 -1.97 9.18
CA ARG A 48 -10.01 -2.32 10.17
C ARG A 48 -8.60 -1.97 9.73
N VAL A 49 -8.45 -1.57 8.47
CA VAL A 49 -7.15 -1.33 7.83
C VAL A 49 -6.32 -0.29 8.59
N GLU A 50 -6.92 0.79 9.04
CA GLU A 50 -6.20 1.86 9.75
C GLU A 50 -5.60 1.37 11.07
N ALA A 51 -6.39 0.70 11.90
CA ALA A 51 -5.91 0.14 13.16
C ALA A 51 -4.83 -0.92 12.96
N ASN A 52 -4.98 -1.76 11.94
CA ASN A 52 -3.99 -2.79 11.60
C ASN A 52 -2.68 -2.19 11.10
N VAL A 53 -2.74 -1.17 10.24
CA VAL A 53 -1.56 -0.45 9.77
C VAL A 53 -0.84 0.22 10.93
N ASP A 54 -1.54 0.87 11.84
CA ASP A 54 -0.93 1.52 13.00
C ASP A 54 -0.21 0.51 13.91
N ARG A 55 -0.75 -0.70 14.09
CA ARG A 55 -0.06 -1.79 14.82
C ARG A 55 1.22 -2.23 14.11
N ILE A 56 1.15 -2.39 12.79
CA ILE A 56 2.31 -2.78 11.98
C ILE A 56 3.38 -1.69 12.02
N LEU A 57 3.02 -0.43 11.90
CA LEU A 57 3.93 0.70 12.01
C LEU A 57 4.64 0.72 13.38
N GLY A 58 3.91 0.46 14.47
CA GLY A 58 4.48 0.33 15.80
C GLY A 58 5.51 -0.79 15.89
N LEU A 59 5.20 -1.98 15.37
CA LEU A 59 6.11 -3.13 15.36
C LEU A 59 7.38 -2.84 14.53
N LEU A 60 7.23 -2.24 13.36
CA LEU A 60 8.36 -1.90 12.49
C LEU A 60 9.26 -0.85 13.16
N SER A 61 8.69 0.12 13.84
CA SER A 61 9.43 1.12 14.60
C SER A 61 10.23 0.49 15.75
N GLU A 62 9.64 -0.41 16.51
CA GLU A 62 10.31 -1.12 17.60
C GLU A 62 11.53 -1.92 17.11
N HIS A 63 11.44 -2.50 15.92
CA HIS A 63 12.50 -3.33 15.33
C HIS A 63 13.43 -2.56 14.38
N GLY A 64 13.24 -1.27 14.19
CA GLY A 64 14.03 -0.46 13.27
C GLY A 64 13.97 -0.94 11.82
N THR A 65 12.86 -1.56 11.42
CA THR A 65 12.66 -2.18 10.10
C THR A 65 11.82 -1.27 9.21
N GLN A 66 12.22 -1.19 7.93
CA GLN A 66 11.44 -0.49 6.90
C GLN A 66 10.78 -1.50 5.97
N ALA A 67 9.62 -1.10 5.41
CA ALA A 67 8.83 -1.92 4.51
C ALA A 67 8.31 -1.10 3.33
N THR A 68 7.82 -1.81 2.31
CA THR A 68 7.06 -1.23 1.20
C THR A 68 5.58 -1.51 1.43
N PHE A 69 4.78 -0.47 1.45
CA PHE A 69 3.33 -0.54 1.66
C PHE A 69 2.62 -0.39 0.31
N PHE A 70 2.12 -1.48 -0.23
CA PHE A 70 1.28 -1.50 -1.42
C PHE A 70 -0.14 -1.10 -1.04
N THR A 71 -0.54 0.11 -1.38
CA THR A 71 -1.77 0.73 -0.90
C THR A 71 -2.80 0.88 -2.02
N LEU A 72 -4.04 0.44 -1.76
CA LEU A 72 -5.16 0.70 -2.66
C LEU A 72 -5.51 2.18 -2.66
N GLY A 73 -5.78 2.74 -3.84
CA GLY A 73 -6.25 4.12 -3.99
C GLY A 73 -7.55 4.38 -3.22
N TRP A 74 -8.47 3.43 -3.20
CA TRP A 74 -9.70 3.49 -2.43
C TRP A 74 -9.45 3.69 -0.92
N VAL A 75 -8.46 2.99 -0.38
CA VAL A 75 -8.05 3.12 1.03
C VAL A 75 -7.40 4.48 1.28
N ALA A 76 -6.53 4.92 0.38
CA ALA A 76 -5.85 6.21 0.49
C ALA A 76 -6.82 7.40 0.47
N GLU A 77 -7.87 7.34 -0.35
CA GLU A 77 -8.93 8.36 -0.37
C GLU A 77 -9.65 8.49 0.97
N ARG A 78 -9.88 7.37 1.65
CA ARG A 78 -10.59 7.34 2.93
C ARG A 78 -9.71 7.66 4.13
N TYR A 79 -8.45 7.25 4.07
CA TYR A 79 -7.50 7.36 5.18
C TYR A 79 -6.22 8.10 4.77
N PRO A 80 -6.32 9.36 4.33
CA PRO A 80 -5.14 10.10 3.87
C PRO A 80 -4.08 10.30 4.97
N GLU A 81 -4.50 10.47 6.20
CA GLU A 81 -3.58 10.64 7.33
C GLU A 81 -2.78 9.36 7.63
N MET A 82 -3.39 8.19 7.44
CA MET A 82 -2.70 6.90 7.56
C MET A 82 -1.59 6.79 6.52
N VAL A 83 -1.86 7.15 5.27
CA VAL A 83 -0.85 7.16 4.19
C VAL A 83 0.31 8.10 4.55
N ARG A 84 0.02 9.27 5.07
CA ARG A 84 1.04 10.24 5.51
C ARG A 84 1.88 9.69 6.67
N ARG A 85 1.28 8.96 7.62
CA ARG A 85 2.01 8.29 8.70
C ARG A 85 2.98 7.24 8.17
N ILE A 86 2.58 6.44 7.20
CA ILE A 86 3.44 5.44 6.54
C ILE A 86 4.70 6.11 5.97
N VAL A 87 4.52 7.16 5.20
CA VAL A 87 5.62 7.89 4.56
C VAL A 87 6.48 8.64 5.58
N ALA A 88 5.86 9.26 6.60
CA ALA A 88 6.57 10.00 7.64
C ALA A 88 7.52 9.12 8.46
N GLN A 89 7.22 7.84 8.60
CA GLN A 89 8.08 6.86 9.29
C GLN A 89 9.16 6.24 8.39
N GLY A 90 9.30 6.73 7.16
CA GLY A 90 10.39 6.35 6.25
C GLY A 90 10.11 5.10 5.42
N HIS A 91 8.87 4.62 5.38
CA HIS A 91 8.50 3.47 4.55
C HIS A 91 8.25 3.91 3.10
N GLU A 92 8.45 2.97 2.18
CA GLU A 92 8.12 3.17 0.77
C GLU A 92 6.62 2.98 0.56
N LEU A 93 6.01 3.89 -0.19
CA LEU A 93 4.63 3.79 -0.64
C LEU A 93 4.60 3.29 -2.08
N ALA A 94 3.82 2.24 -2.33
CA ALA A 94 3.62 1.68 -3.66
C ALA A 94 2.12 1.50 -3.95
N SER A 95 1.78 1.35 -5.21
CA SER A 95 0.39 1.20 -5.65
C SER A 95 -0.05 -0.27 -5.65
N HIS A 96 -1.24 -0.52 -5.11
CA HIS A 96 -1.93 -1.81 -5.22
C HIS A 96 -3.18 -1.71 -6.12
N GLY A 97 -3.19 -0.76 -7.07
CA GLY A 97 -4.36 -0.40 -7.85
C GLY A 97 -5.35 0.44 -7.05
N HIS A 98 -6.48 0.79 -7.67
CA HIS A 98 -7.50 1.61 -7.01
C HIS A 98 -8.49 0.76 -6.21
N GLY A 99 -9.12 -0.22 -6.84
CA GLY A 99 -10.23 -0.98 -6.28
C GLY A 99 -9.99 -2.49 -6.22
N HIS A 100 -8.76 -2.94 -6.24
CA HIS A 100 -8.40 -4.37 -6.18
C HIS A 100 -9.01 -5.21 -7.32
N GLU A 101 -9.27 -4.61 -8.48
CA GLU A 101 -9.73 -5.34 -9.65
C GLU A 101 -8.57 -6.13 -10.27
N ARG A 102 -8.85 -7.36 -10.69
CA ARG A 102 -7.82 -8.18 -11.34
C ARG A 102 -7.48 -7.59 -12.71
N ALA A 103 -6.19 -7.49 -13.02
CA ALA A 103 -5.72 -7.02 -14.32
C ALA A 103 -6.28 -7.84 -15.48
N SER A 104 -6.51 -9.16 -15.27
CA SER A 104 -7.11 -10.06 -16.24
C SER A 104 -8.59 -9.76 -16.56
N ASP A 105 -9.29 -9.08 -15.65
CA ASP A 105 -10.72 -8.74 -15.79
C ASP A 105 -10.91 -7.36 -16.41
N LEU A 106 -9.83 -6.61 -16.63
CA LEU A 106 -9.84 -5.28 -17.23
C LEU A 106 -9.28 -5.32 -18.65
N ASP A 107 -9.85 -4.53 -19.56
CA ASP A 107 -9.18 -4.26 -20.83
C ASP A 107 -7.97 -3.33 -20.60
N ALA A 108 -7.15 -3.15 -21.64
CA ALA A 108 -5.93 -2.35 -21.55
C ALA A 108 -6.20 -0.88 -21.15
N ALA A 109 -7.29 -0.29 -21.63
CA ALA A 109 -7.66 1.08 -21.32
C ALA A 109 -8.13 1.22 -19.88
N ALA A 110 -8.96 0.30 -19.40
CA ALA A 110 -9.45 0.27 -18.02
C ALA A 110 -8.31 -0.01 -17.02
N PHE A 111 -7.42 -0.92 -17.35
CA PHE A 111 -6.22 -1.21 -16.54
C PHE A 111 -5.32 0.04 -16.41
N ARG A 112 -5.05 0.71 -17.53
CA ARG A 112 -4.24 1.93 -17.52
C ARG A 112 -4.90 3.04 -16.71
N ALA A 113 -6.21 3.22 -16.83
CA ALA A 113 -6.96 4.20 -16.06
C ALA A 113 -6.92 3.91 -14.55
N ASP A 114 -7.05 2.65 -14.16
CA ASP A 114 -6.97 2.21 -12.76
C ASP A 114 -5.59 2.50 -12.16
N VAL A 115 -4.54 2.10 -12.83
CA VAL A 115 -3.14 2.32 -12.40
C VAL A 115 -2.82 3.82 -12.31
N THR A 116 -3.21 4.59 -13.31
CA THR A 116 -2.97 6.05 -13.35
C THR A 116 -3.71 6.76 -12.22
N ARG A 117 -4.97 6.39 -12.01
CA ARG A 117 -5.80 6.95 -10.93
C ARG A 117 -5.22 6.65 -9.55
N ALA A 118 -4.86 5.41 -9.31
CA ALA A 118 -4.28 4.97 -8.04
C ALA A 118 -2.98 5.71 -7.72
N LYS A 119 -2.09 5.78 -8.71
CA LYS A 119 -0.82 6.51 -8.58
C LYS A 119 -1.04 7.98 -8.25
N ALA A 120 -1.92 8.66 -8.97
CA ALA A 120 -2.23 10.07 -8.75
C ALA A 120 -2.78 10.33 -7.33
N ILE A 121 -3.70 9.50 -6.87
CA ILE A 121 -4.28 9.59 -5.52
C ILE A 121 -3.19 9.43 -4.45
N LEU A 122 -2.34 8.42 -4.59
CA LEU A 122 -1.28 8.14 -3.63
C LEU A 122 -0.24 9.28 -3.58
N GLU A 123 0.19 9.76 -4.74
CA GLU A 123 1.15 10.87 -4.84
C GLU A 123 0.57 12.17 -4.27
N ASP A 124 -0.68 12.50 -4.59
CA ASP A 124 -1.36 13.69 -4.07
C ASP A 124 -1.56 13.62 -2.55
N THR A 125 -1.90 12.44 -2.05
CA THR A 125 -2.13 12.23 -0.62
C THR A 125 -0.82 12.28 0.18
N ALA A 126 0.21 11.61 -0.30
CA ALA A 126 1.48 11.45 0.40
C ALA A 126 2.46 12.61 0.18
N GLY A 127 2.34 13.33 -0.93
CA GLY A 127 3.27 14.38 -1.32
C GLY A 127 4.64 13.87 -1.74
N VAL A 128 4.75 12.59 -2.10
CA VAL A 128 5.98 11.93 -2.56
C VAL A 128 5.72 11.15 -3.84
N PRO A 129 6.74 10.93 -4.69
CA PRO A 129 6.60 10.09 -5.87
C PRO A 129 6.31 8.63 -5.50
N VAL A 130 5.48 7.97 -6.31
CA VAL A 130 5.14 6.54 -6.20
C VAL A 130 5.69 5.82 -7.43
N HIS A 131 6.60 4.89 -7.23
CA HIS A 131 7.34 4.22 -8.31
C HIS A 131 6.91 2.78 -8.57
N GLY A 132 6.13 2.18 -7.70
CA GLY A 132 5.68 0.81 -7.82
C GLY A 132 4.20 0.63 -7.64
#